data_ed22647919a810b714253645e633490e
#
_entry.id   ed22647919a810b714253645e633490e
#
_cell.length_a   1.000
_cell.length_b   1.000
_cell.length_c   1.000
_cell.angle_alpha   90.00
_cell.angle_beta   90.00
_cell.angle_gamma   90.00
#
_symmetry.space_group_name_H-M   'P 1'
#
loop_
_entity.id
_entity.type
_entity.pdbx_description
1 polymer ?
#
loop_
_entity_poly.entity_id
_entity_poly.type
_entity_poly.pdbx_seq_one_letter_code
_entity_poly.pdbx_strand_id
1 'polypeptide(L)'
;MAPEELSIEFETISGQLRSYILRITASMADTDDIVQDTYLRAHEKLDTFREESSLKTWLFAIASNLAKDNLRARRRWTENVGDICREAAMSDKKFFADSMDIRMNSAQGYFEIKEHITFCFTCISKSLPLEQQLCLFLKEVYEFKVGEIATILDTTEAMVKYYLHTGWSKMINIFDGRCALINKEGTCHQCSELNGIYNPKQKLQEELVKIDMVREAEKGDKEHLFDLRTKIVKRIDPFESSAAELQLHHLEHNRVVMEKYLDKVA
;
A
#
# COMPACT_ATOMS: atom_id res chain seq x y z
N MET A 1 8.24 -0.41 -31.68
CA MET A 1 9.07 -0.99 -30.60
C MET A 1 9.23 -2.49 -30.84
N ALA A 2 10.45 -3.02 -30.73
CA ALA A 2 10.68 -4.45 -30.87
C ALA A 2 10.35 -5.23 -29.60
N PRO A 3 10.01 -6.54 -29.66
CA PRO A 3 9.73 -7.35 -28.47
C PRO A 3 10.87 -7.38 -27.44
N GLU A 4 12.11 -7.35 -27.91
CA GLU A 4 13.30 -7.31 -27.04
C GLU A 4 13.39 -5.99 -26.27
N GLU A 5 13.03 -4.87 -26.91
CA GLU A 5 12.97 -3.55 -26.25
C GLU A 5 11.89 -3.52 -25.16
N LEU A 6 10.72 -4.11 -25.44
CA LEU A 6 9.66 -4.26 -24.40
C LEU A 6 10.18 -5.03 -23.19
N SER A 7 10.89 -6.14 -23.43
CA SER A 7 11.39 -6.98 -22.32
C SER A 7 12.38 -6.22 -21.43
N ILE A 8 13.32 -5.48 -22.02
CA ILE A 8 14.31 -4.67 -21.28
C ILE A 8 13.62 -3.57 -20.47
N GLU A 9 12.71 -2.84 -21.07
CA GLU A 9 11.96 -1.77 -20.41
C GLU A 9 11.02 -2.32 -19.33
N PHE A 10 10.39 -3.47 -19.58
CA PHE A 10 9.54 -4.13 -18.58
C PHE A 10 10.34 -4.53 -17.34
N GLU A 11 11.55 -5.09 -17.49
CA GLU A 11 12.42 -5.42 -16.36
C GLU A 11 12.71 -4.19 -15.50
N THR A 12 12.97 -3.04 -16.13
CA THR A 12 13.23 -1.77 -15.45
C THR A 12 12.02 -1.27 -14.63
N ILE A 13 10.81 -1.55 -15.10
CA ILE A 13 9.55 -1.07 -14.52
C ILE A 13 8.92 -2.11 -13.58
N SER A 14 9.26 -3.38 -13.73
CA SER A 14 8.59 -4.53 -13.08
C SER A 14 8.54 -4.41 -11.56
N GLY A 15 9.61 -3.94 -10.92
CA GLY A 15 9.64 -3.72 -9.46
C GLY A 15 8.58 -2.71 -9.01
N GLN A 16 8.50 -1.56 -9.71
CA GLN A 16 7.49 -0.55 -9.40
C GLN A 16 6.07 -1.06 -9.66
N LEU A 17 5.89 -1.81 -10.73
CA LEU A 17 4.60 -2.38 -11.10
C LEU A 17 4.15 -3.42 -10.06
N ARG A 18 5.05 -4.30 -9.66
CA ARG A 18 4.81 -5.31 -8.62
C ARG A 18 4.44 -4.67 -7.28
N SER A 19 5.20 -3.66 -6.86
CA SER A 19 4.92 -2.87 -5.65
C SER A 19 3.55 -2.17 -5.73
N TYR A 20 3.20 -1.60 -6.88
CA TYR A 20 1.90 -0.97 -7.12
C TYR A 20 0.75 -1.97 -6.97
N ILE A 21 0.83 -3.11 -7.63
CA ILE A 21 -0.22 -4.13 -7.59
C ILE A 21 -0.38 -4.71 -6.18
N LEU A 22 0.73 -4.99 -5.47
CA LEU A 22 0.65 -5.45 -4.07
C LEU A 22 -0.09 -4.46 -3.16
N ARG A 23 0.19 -3.16 -3.31
CA ARG A 23 -0.49 -2.11 -2.51
C ARG A 23 -2.00 -2.06 -2.78
N ILE A 24 -2.43 -2.43 -3.97
CA ILE A 24 -3.84 -2.44 -4.36
C ILE A 24 -4.53 -3.73 -3.95
N THR A 25 -3.91 -4.88 -4.20
CA THR A 25 -4.51 -6.21 -3.97
C THR A 25 -4.38 -6.66 -2.52
N ALA A 26 -3.26 -6.34 -1.86
CA ALA A 26 -2.81 -6.91 -0.59
C ALA A 26 -2.66 -8.45 -0.67
N SER A 27 -2.35 -8.99 -1.84
CA SER A 27 -2.21 -10.43 -2.11
C SER A 27 -0.97 -10.67 -2.96
N MET A 28 -0.06 -11.51 -2.49
CA MET A 28 1.13 -11.91 -3.24
C MET A 28 0.77 -12.68 -4.50
N ALA A 29 -0.12 -13.67 -4.38
CA ALA A 29 -0.55 -14.48 -5.50
C ALA A 29 -1.19 -13.63 -6.61
N ASP A 30 -2.17 -12.77 -6.25
CA ASP A 30 -2.77 -11.86 -7.23
C ASP A 30 -1.74 -10.90 -7.84
N THR A 31 -0.75 -10.48 -7.05
CA THR A 31 0.31 -9.58 -7.54
C THR A 31 1.15 -10.24 -8.61
N ASP A 32 1.63 -11.44 -8.35
CA ASP A 32 2.49 -12.18 -9.27
C ASP A 32 1.73 -12.54 -10.56
N ASP A 33 0.48 -12.99 -10.44
CA ASP A 33 -0.40 -13.29 -11.58
C ASP A 33 -0.65 -12.03 -12.44
N ILE A 34 -1.01 -10.91 -11.83
CA ILE A 34 -1.30 -9.66 -12.56
C ILE A 34 -0.04 -9.11 -13.23
N VAL A 35 1.11 -9.18 -12.59
CA VAL A 35 2.38 -8.72 -13.20
C VAL A 35 2.75 -9.59 -14.40
N GLN A 36 2.62 -10.91 -14.28
CA GLN A 36 2.84 -11.83 -15.39
C GLN A 36 1.87 -11.58 -16.55
N ASP A 37 0.58 -11.47 -16.25
CA ASP A 37 -0.46 -11.18 -17.26
C ASP A 37 -0.24 -9.82 -17.92
N THR A 38 0.27 -8.83 -17.17
CA THR A 38 0.62 -7.52 -17.73
C THR A 38 1.68 -7.64 -18.82
N TYR A 39 2.74 -8.43 -18.56
CA TYR A 39 3.78 -8.66 -19.56
C TYR A 39 3.23 -9.38 -20.79
N LEU A 40 2.48 -10.46 -20.60
CA LEU A 40 1.88 -11.22 -21.68
C LEU A 40 0.98 -10.36 -22.56
N ARG A 41 0.07 -9.59 -21.93
CA ARG A 41 -0.82 -8.66 -22.65
C ARG A 41 -0.10 -7.51 -23.32
N ALA A 42 0.97 -7.02 -22.73
CA ALA A 42 1.80 -5.99 -23.35
C ALA A 42 2.48 -6.55 -24.60
N HIS A 43 3.01 -7.78 -24.53
CA HIS A 43 3.61 -8.46 -25.67
C HIS A 43 2.59 -8.71 -26.80
N GLU A 44 1.41 -9.22 -26.47
CA GLU A 44 0.32 -9.46 -27.44
C GLU A 44 -0.17 -8.18 -28.13
N LYS A 45 -0.16 -7.06 -27.40
CA LYS A 45 -0.67 -5.77 -27.88
C LYS A 45 0.41 -4.80 -28.31
N LEU A 46 1.63 -5.24 -28.46
CA LEU A 46 2.77 -4.38 -28.76
C LEU A 46 2.57 -3.57 -30.04
N ASP A 47 1.97 -4.17 -31.07
CA ASP A 47 1.66 -3.50 -32.34
C ASP A 47 0.62 -2.37 -32.19
N THR A 48 -0.13 -2.35 -31.07
CA THR A 48 -1.12 -1.30 -30.79
C THR A 48 -0.55 -0.14 -29.99
N PHE A 49 0.68 -0.26 -29.49
CA PHE A 49 1.34 0.81 -28.76
C PHE A 49 1.77 1.92 -29.71
N ARG A 50 1.09 3.07 -29.64
CA ARG A 50 1.27 4.20 -30.59
C ARG A 50 2.23 5.28 -30.10
N GLU A 51 2.91 5.09 -28.97
CA GLU A 51 3.81 6.09 -28.37
C GLU A 51 3.13 7.43 -28.02
N GLU A 52 1.80 7.44 -27.93
CA GLU A 52 1.02 8.61 -27.47
C GLU A 52 1.19 8.86 -25.96
N SER A 53 1.70 7.88 -25.25
CA SER A 53 2.09 7.94 -23.83
C SER A 53 3.42 7.22 -23.61
N SER A 54 4.04 7.42 -22.45
CA SER A 54 5.22 6.64 -22.08
C SER A 54 4.89 5.14 -21.98
N LEU A 55 5.86 4.27 -22.26
CA LEU A 55 5.69 2.83 -22.06
C LEU A 55 5.30 2.50 -20.61
N LYS A 56 5.87 3.21 -19.64
CA LYS A 56 5.49 3.10 -18.23
C LYS A 56 3.99 3.36 -18.03
N THR A 57 3.45 4.45 -18.59
CA THR A 57 2.02 4.78 -18.52
C THR A 57 1.16 3.68 -19.12
N TRP A 58 1.55 3.16 -20.27
CA TRP A 58 0.83 2.09 -20.95
C TRP A 58 0.84 0.76 -20.18
N LEU A 59 1.99 0.36 -19.61
CA LEU A 59 2.09 -0.84 -18.77
C LEU A 59 1.26 -0.70 -17.47
N PHE A 60 1.29 0.48 -16.84
CA PHE A 60 0.43 0.74 -15.67
C PHE A 60 -1.06 0.74 -16.03
N ALA A 61 -1.44 1.14 -17.25
CA ALA A 61 -2.83 1.03 -17.72
C ALA A 61 -3.27 -0.43 -17.85
N ILE A 62 -2.45 -1.29 -18.46
CA ILE A 62 -2.73 -2.73 -18.55
C ILE A 62 -2.87 -3.34 -17.16
N ALA A 63 -1.90 -3.10 -16.27
CA ALA A 63 -1.89 -3.62 -14.92
C ALA A 63 -3.08 -3.13 -14.08
N SER A 64 -3.42 -1.83 -14.19
CA SER A 64 -4.57 -1.25 -13.48
C SER A 64 -5.89 -1.87 -13.93
N ASN A 65 -6.05 -2.16 -15.21
CA ASN A 65 -7.24 -2.82 -15.73
C ASN A 65 -7.35 -4.27 -15.22
N LEU A 66 -6.26 -5.02 -15.24
CA LEU A 66 -6.19 -6.37 -14.66
C LEU A 66 -6.51 -6.36 -13.16
N ALA A 67 -5.94 -5.41 -12.42
CA ALA A 67 -6.22 -5.26 -11.00
C ALA A 67 -7.70 -4.89 -10.73
N LYS A 68 -8.29 -3.98 -11.53
CA LYS A 68 -9.73 -3.66 -11.44
C LYS A 68 -10.58 -4.90 -11.66
N ASP A 69 -10.29 -5.70 -12.69
CA ASP A 69 -11.05 -6.91 -13.00
C ASP A 69 -10.95 -7.94 -11.86
N ASN A 70 -9.77 -8.14 -11.31
CA ASN A 70 -9.53 -9.00 -10.15
C ASN A 70 -10.30 -8.53 -8.90
N LEU A 71 -10.41 -7.22 -8.68
CA LEU A 71 -10.96 -6.64 -7.45
C LEU A 71 -12.44 -6.26 -7.52
N ARG A 72 -13.07 -6.27 -8.69
CA ARG A 72 -14.48 -5.85 -8.86
C ARG A 72 -15.46 -6.64 -8.00
N ALA A 73 -15.24 -7.93 -7.85
CA ALA A 73 -16.11 -8.80 -7.05
C ALA A 73 -15.77 -8.75 -5.55
N ARG A 74 -14.67 -8.10 -5.16
CA ARG A 74 -14.20 -8.07 -3.78
C ARG A 74 -14.78 -6.86 -3.06
N ARG A 75 -15.23 -7.07 -1.81
CA ARG A 75 -15.68 -5.97 -0.95
C ARG A 75 -14.50 -5.13 -0.50
N ARG A 76 -14.74 -3.83 -0.35
CA ARG A 76 -13.76 -2.92 0.26
C ARG A 76 -13.62 -3.20 1.76
N TRP A 77 -12.43 -3.04 2.28
CA TRP A 77 -12.18 -3.20 3.71
C TRP A 77 -12.87 -2.10 4.50
N THR A 78 -13.07 -2.33 5.79
CA THR A 78 -13.66 -1.33 6.69
C THR A 78 -12.59 -0.36 7.21
N GLU A 79 -13.00 0.83 7.64
CA GLU A 79 -12.08 1.85 8.16
C GLU A 79 -11.37 1.42 9.45
N ASN A 80 -11.97 0.49 10.21
CA ASN A 80 -11.40 -0.08 11.43
C ASN A 80 -10.62 -1.39 11.18
N VAL A 81 -10.13 -1.61 9.95
CA VAL A 81 -9.33 -2.78 9.58
C VAL A 81 -8.18 -3.06 10.56
N GLY A 82 -7.54 -2.01 11.05
CA GLY A 82 -6.45 -2.14 12.02
C GLY A 82 -6.88 -2.84 13.31
N ASP A 83 -8.04 -2.48 13.87
CA ASP A 83 -8.54 -3.06 15.13
C ASP A 83 -8.95 -4.52 14.92
N ILE A 84 -9.68 -4.80 13.84
CA ILE A 84 -10.13 -6.16 13.49
C ILE A 84 -8.93 -7.10 13.31
N CYS A 85 -7.94 -6.66 12.54
CA CYS A 85 -6.76 -7.48 12.26
C CYS A 85 -5.87 -7.65 13.50
N ARG A 86 -5.75 -6.61 14.35
CA ARG A 86 -5.03 -6.71 15.62
C ARG A 86 -5.67 -7.72 16.57
N GLU A 87 -6.98 -7.67 16.75
CA GLU A 87 -7.70 -8.62 17.60
C GLU A 87 -7.53 -10.06 17.09
N ALA A 88 -7.63 -10.26 15.78
CA ALA A 88 -7.40 -11.55 15.17
C ALA A 88 -5.95 -12.04 15.39
N ALA A 89 -4.96 -11.18 15.17
CA ALA A 89 -3.54 -11.51 15.34
C ALA A 89 -3.20 -11.88 16.80
N MET A 90 -3.76 -11.15 17.77
CA MET A 90 -3.54 -11.44 19.19
C MET A 90 -4.15 -12.76 19.66
N SER A 91 -5.18 -13.25 18.96
CA SER A 91 -5.83 -14.54 19.25
C SER A 91 -5.23 -15.71 18.46
N ASP A 92 -4.48 -15.47 17.40
CA ASP A 92 -3.86 -16.50 16.54
C ASP A 92 -2.44 -16.85 17.00
N LYS A 93 -2.32 -17.89 17.82
CA LYS A 93 -1.02 -18.38 18.32
C LYS A 93 -0.07 -18.79 17.21
N LYS A 94 -0.59 -19.37 16.11
CA LYS A 94 0.24 -19.79 14.99
C LYS A 94 0.82 -18.58 14.26
N PHE A 95 -0.02 -17.63 13.93
CA PHE A 95 0.40 -16.37 13.30
C PHE A 95 1.49 -15.65 14.12
N PHE A 96 1.30 -15.61 15.46
CA PHE A 96 2.29 -15.01 16.36
C PHE A 96 3.62 -15.76 16.34
N ALA A 97 3.58 -17.10 16.40
CA ALA A 97 4.80 -17.93 16.34
C ALA A 97 5.54 -17.76 15.01
N ASP A 98 4.82 -17.81 13.90
CA ASP A 98 5.39 -17.60 12.54
C ASP A 98 6.01 -16.19 12.42
N SER A 99 5.33 -15.17 12.93
CA SER A 99 5.84 -13.80 12.95
C SER A 99 7.13 -13.64 13.77
N MET A 100 7.23 -14.35 14.90
CA MET A 100 8.44 -14.36 15.72
C MET A 100 9.58 -15.10 15.05
N ASP A 101 9.30 -16.22 14.36
CA ASP A 101 10.29 -16.98 13.62
C ASP A 101 10.89 -16.15 12.47
N ILE A 102 10.03 -15.51 11.65
CA ILE A 102 10.46 -14.61 10.59
C ILE A 102 11.37 -13.51 11.17
N ARG A 103 10.96 -12.89 12.28
CA ARG A 103 11.75 -11.84 12.94
C ARG A 103 13.11 -12.35 13.40
N MET A 104 13.18 -13.51 14.02
CA MET A 104 14.44 -14.06 14.55
C MET A 104 15.42 -14.43 13.45
N ASN A 105 14.91 -14.82 12.28
CA ASN A 105 15.70 -15.23 11.12
C ASN A 105 16.02 -14.05 10.16
N SER A 106 15.37 -12.90 10.32
CA SER A 106 15.65 -11.72 9.47
C SER A 106 16.98 -11.06 9.87
N ALA A 107 17.76 -10.63 8.88
CA ALA A 107 19.06 -10.02 9.08
C ALA A 107 19.06 -8.74 9.95
N GLN A 108 17.93 -8.05 10.03
CA GLN A 108 17.77 -6.79 10.75
C GLN A 108 16.81 -6.86 11.95
N GLY A 109 15.98 -7.88 12.02
CA GLY A 109 15.22 -8.30 13.20
C GLY A 109 14.18 -7.35 13.79
N TYR A 110 13.80 -6.25 13.12
CA TYR A 110 12.82 -5.32 13.67
C TYR A 110 11.98 -4.63 12.63
N PHE A 111 10.74 -4.42 13.03
CA PHE A 111 9.72 -3.71 12.28
C PHE A 111 9.83 -2.21 12.58
N GLU A 112 10.35 -1.44 11.65
CA GLU A 112 10.48 0.01 11.85
C GLU A 112 9.13 0.73 11.75
N ILE A 113 8.95 1.83 12.50
CA ILE A 113 7.72 2.64 12.46
C ILE A 113 7.42 3.11 11.02
N LYS A 114 8.44 3.45 10.25
CA LYS A 114 8.27 3.86 8.84
C LYS A 114 7.68 2.75 7.96
N GLU A 115 8.11 1.52 8.19
CA GLU A 115 7.60 0.34 7.49
C GLU A 115 6.16 0.07 7.88
N HIS A 116 5.83 0.20 9.17
CA HIS A 116 4.45 0.10 9.63
C HIS A 116 3.55 1.20 9.04
N ILE A 117 4.03 2.42 8.91
CA ILE A 117 3.28 3.51 8.25
C ILE A 117 2.93 3.11 6.81
N THR A 118 3.88 2.52 6.08
CA THR A 118 3.68 2.03 4.72
C THR A 118 2.63 0.92 4.66
N PHE A 119 2.74 -0.05 5.55
CA PHE A 119 1.78 -1.13 5.71
C PHE A 119 0.39 -0.61 6.07
N CYS A 120 0.30 0.27 7.06
CA CYS A 120 -0.95 0.87 7.51
C CYS A 120 -1.63 1.68 6.39
N PHE A 121 -0.85 2.47 5.63
CA PHE A 121 -1.36 3.20 4.47
C PHE A 121 -1.99 2.26 3.44
N THR A 122 -1.33 1.14 3.15
CA THR A 122 -1.85 0.11 2.24
C THR A 122 -3.17 -0.48 2.76
N CYS A 123 -3.23 -0.88 4.03
CA CYS A 123 -4.44 -1.46 4.62
C CYS A 123 -5.62 -0.47 4.65
N ILE A 124 -5.40 0.76 5.12
CA ILE A 124 -6.45 1.78 5.22
C ILE A 124 -6.94 2.20 3.83
N SER A 125 -6.05 2.33 2.84
CA SER A 125 -6.44 2.70 1.47
C SER A 125 -7.43 1.71 0.85
N LYS A 126 -7.46 0.46 1.29
CA LYS A 126 -8.43 -0.55 0.84
C LYS A 126 -9.86 -0.29 1.33
N SER A 127 -10.07 0.66 2.25
CA SER A 127 -11.41 1.13 2.63
C SER A 127 -11.99 2.16 1.65
N LEU A 128 -11.16 2.73 0.78
CA LEU A 128 -11.62 3.66 -0.25
C LEU A 128 -12.33 2.93 -1.40
N PRO A 129 -13.22 3.61 -2.15
CA PRO A 129 -13.60 3.17 -3.50
C PRO A 129 -12.34 2.90 -4.34
N LEU A 130 -12.42 1.89 -5.22
CA LEU A 130 -11.24 1.39 -5.94
C LEU A 130 -10.55 2.49 -6.76
N GLU A 131 -11.33 3.32 -7.46
CA GLU A 131 -10.81 4.41 -8.29
C GLU A 131 -10.06 5.46 -7.46
N GLN A 132 -10.54 5.75 -6.26
CA GLN A 132 -9.86 6.66 -5.33
C GLN A 132 -8.54 6.07 -4.84
N GLN A 133 -8.52 4.78 -4.50
CA GLN A 133 -7.30 4.07 -4.10
C GLN A 133 -6.26 4.08 -5.22
N LEU A 134 -6.67 3.72 -6.44
CA LEU A 134 -5.79 3.72 -7.62
C LEU A 134 -5.20 5.12 -7.88
N CYS A 135 -6.05 6.16 -7.92
CA CYS A 135 -5.60 7.54 -8.13
C CYS A 135 -4.58 7.97 -7.07
N LEU A 136 -4.83 7.66 -5.79
CA LEU A 136 -3.92 8.02 -4.71
C LEU A 136 -2.55 7.37 -4.87
N PHE A 137 -2.48 6.07 -5.12
CA PHE A 137 -1.19 5.41 -5.31
C PHE A 137 -0.48 5.92 -6.55
N LEU A 138 -1.16 6.03 -7.68
CA LEU A 138 -0.56 6.54 -8.93
C LEU A 138 0.00 7.95 -8.74
N LYS A 139 -0.71 8.82 -8.03
CA LYS A 139 -0.29 10.20 -7.80
C LYS A 139 0.82 10.30 -6.75
N GLU A 140 0.59 9.77 -5.55
CA GLU A 140 1.41 10.05 -4.37
C GLU A 140 2.66 9.15 -4.29
N VAL A 141 2.57 7.92 -4.76
CA VAL A 141 3.66 6.95 -4.64
C VAL A 141 4.44 6.82 -5.94
N TYR A 142 3.72 6.74 -7.09
CA TYR A 142 4.35 6.51 -8.39
C TYR A 142 4.50 7.77 -9.24
N GLU A 143 4.07 8.94 -8.71
CA GLU A 143 4.31 10.29 -9.24
C GLU A 143 3.76 10.57 -10.65
N PHE A 144 2.75 9.85 -11.07
CA PHE A 144 2.09 10.16 -12.34
C PHE A 144 1.40 11.51 -12.30
N LYS A 145 1.43 12.23 -13.43
CA LYS A 145 0.65 13.46 -13.62
C LYS A 145 -0.83 13.12 -13.79
N VAL A 146 -1.69 14.10 -13.49
CA VAL A 146 -3.15 13.91 -13.58
C VAL A 146 -3.58 13.41 -14.97
N GLY A 147 -3.00 13.95 -16.05
CA GLY A 147 -3.29 13.50 -17.41
C GLY A 147 -2.85 12.04 -17.67
N GLU A 148 -1.69 11.63 -17.13
CA GLU A 148 -1.23 10.24 -17.24
C GLU A 148 -2.14 9.30 -16.46
N ILE A 149 -2.60 9.69 -15.25
CA ILE A 149 -3.56 8.93 -14.45
C ILE A 149 -4.89 8.79 -15.20
N ALA A 150 -5.34 9.85 -15.87
CA ALA A 150 -6.54 9.81 -16.69
C ALA A 150 -6.42 8.78 -17.81
N THR A 151 -5.26 8.72 -18.48
CA THR A 151 -4.92 7.70 -19.49
C THR A 151 -4.86 6.29 -18.88
N ILE A 152 -4.17 6.13 -17.74
CA ILE A 152 -4.01 4.81 -17.06
C ILE A 152 -5.39 4.23 -16.67
N LEU A 153 -6.30 5.07 -16.17
CA LEU A 153 -7.58 4.62 -15.63
C LEU A 153 -8.74 4.69 -16.62
N ASP A 154 -8.47 5.11 -17.86
CA ASP A 154 -9.47 5.36 -18.90
C ASP A 154 -10.62 6.25 -18.39
N THR A 155 -10.24 7.46 -17.96
CA THR A 155 -11.17 8.45 -17.39
C THR A 155 -10.75 9.88 -17.73
N THR A 156 -11.49 10.88 -17.26
CA THR A 156 -11.14 12.29 -17.49
C THR A 156 -10.27 12.85 -16.36
N GLU A 157 -9.46 13.88 -16.67
CA GLU A 157 -8.70 14.61 -15.64
C GLU A 157 -9.59 15.20 -14.54
N ALA A 158 -10.81 15.62 -14.88
CA ALA A 158 -11.77 16.13 -13.91
C ALA A 158 -12.16 15.05 -12.89
N MET A 159 -12.38 13.80 -13.36
CA MET A 159 -12.67 12.67 -12.51
C MET A 159 -11.46 12.27 -11.67
N VAL A 160 -10.25 12.30 -12.22
CA VAL A 160 -9.01 12.04 -11.44
C VAL A 160 -8.88 13.06 -10.30
N LYS A 161 -9.07 14.36 -10.58
CA LYS A 161 -9.04 15.42 -9.54
C LYS A 161 -10.10 15.20 -8.47
N TYR A 162 -11.29 14.78 -8.84
CA TYR A 162 -12.38 14.45 -7.92
C TYR A 162 -12.00 13.24 -7.04
N TYR A 163 -11.49 12.15 -7.63
CA TYR A 163 -11.07 10.95 -6.88
C TYR A 163 -9.90 11.23 -5.93
N LEU A 164 -8.93 12.03 -6.36
CA LEU A 164 -7.83 12.48 -5.50
C LEU A 164 -8.34 13.29 -4.33
N HIS A 165 -9.16 14.32 -4.57
CA HIS A 165 -9.69 15.20 -3.52
C HIS A 165 -10.49 14.39 -2.48
N THR A 166 -11.41 13.55 -2.94
CA THR A 166 -12.26 12.75 -2.04
C THR A 166 -11.47 11.64 -1.33
N GLY A 167 -10.52 11.01 -2.01
CA GLY A 167 -9.64 10.00 -1.44
C GLY A 167 -8.70 10.56 -0.38
N TRP A 168 -8.07 11.72 -0.64
CA TRP A 168 -7.24 12.43 0.34
C TRP A 168 -8.04 12.80 1.59
N SER A 169 -9.17 13.46 1.40
CA SER A 169 -10.03 13.90 2.50
C SER A 169 -10.41 12.71 3.40
N LYS A 170 -10.78 11.58 2.80
CA LYS A 170 -11.13 10.38 3.57
C LYS A 170 -9.93 9.79 4.31
N MET A 171 -8.77 9.64 3.65
CA MET A 171 -7.56 9.10 4.28
C MET A 171 -7.06 9.99 5.43
N ILE A 172 -7.05 11.31 5.24
CA ILE A 172 -6.68 12.29 6.26
C ILE A 172 -7.56 12.13 7.49
N ASN A 173 -8.89 12.07 7.31
CA ASN A 173 -9.83 11.92 8.41
C ASN A 173 -9.66 10.59 9.16
N ILE A 174 -9.46 9.47 8.45
CA ILE A 174 -9.24 8.18 9.09
C ILE A 174 -7.94 8.20 9.91
N PHE A 175 -6.86 8.73 9.36
CA PHE A 175 -5.59 8.82 10.07
C PHE A 175 -5.66 9.75 11.27
N ASP A 176 -6.29 10.92 11.12
CA ASP A 176 -6.45 11.87 12.22
C ASP A 176 -7.28 11.29 13.37
N GLY A 177 -8.40 10.64 13.05
CA GLY A 177 -9.29 10.08 14.08
C GLY A 177 -8.77 8.80 14.75
N ARG A 178 -7.93 8.02 14.05
CA ARG A 178 -7.59 6.68 14.53
C ARG A 178 -6.13 6.50 14.94
N CYS A 179 -5.18 7.19 14.33
CA CYS A 179 -3.77 6.94 14.54
C CYS A 179 -3.24 7.60 15.82
N ALA A 180 -3.00 6.81 16.87
CA ALA A 180 -2.46 7.31 18.14
C ALA A 180 -1.04 7.91 18.03
N LEU A 181 -0.30 7.59 16.95
CA LEU A 181 1.00 8.21 16.65
C LEU A 181 0.84 9.71 16.32
N ILE A 182 -0.27 10.09 15.72
CA ILE A 182 -0.57 11.47 15.29
C ILE A 182 -1.51 12.15 16.25
N ASN A 183 -2.64 11.50 16.54
CA ASN A 183 -3.63 11.98 17.48
C ASN A 183 -3.47 11.18 18.78
N LYS A 184 -3.01 11.82 19.85
CA LYS A 184 -2.77 11.16 21.15
C LYS A 184 -4.02 10.47 21.71
N GLU A 185 -5.20 10.86 21.26
CA GLU A 185 -6.50 10.26 21.59
C GLU A 185 -6.96 9.20 20.56
N GLY A 186 -6.16 8.94 19.53
CA GLY A 186 -6.47 7.94 18.51
C GLY A 186 -6.55 6.53 19.10
N THR A 187 -7.44 5.71 18.54
CA THR A 187 -7.74 4.35 19.04
C THR A 187 -6.70 3.30 18.61
N CYS A 188 -5.92 3.57 17.56
CA CYS A 188 -4.95 2.62 17.02
C CYS A 188 -3.57 2.80 17.65
N HIS A 189 -3.16 1.86 18.48
CA HIS A 189 -1.84 1.81 19.11
C HIS A 189 -0.87 0.81 18.46
N GLN A 190 -1.20 0.30 17.27
CA GLN A 190 -0.41 -0.76 16.62
C GLN A 190 1.07 -0.39 16.42
N CYS A 191 1.40 0.86 16.09
CA CYS A 191 2.79 1.27 15.94
C CYS A 191 3.61 1.06 17.22
N SER A 192 3.06 1.40 18.38
CA SER A 192 3.74 1.21 19.65
C SER A 192 3.73 -0.25 20.10
N GLU A 193 2.63 -0.97 19.93
CA GLU A 193 2.50 -2.36 20.34
C GLU A 193 3.30 -3.32 19.46
N LEU A 194 3.14 -3.26 18.14
CA LEU A 194 3.91 -4.10 17.21
C LEU A 194 5.40 -3.82 17.32
N ASN A 195 5.78 -2.56 17.40
CA ASN A 195 7.15 -2.18 17.61
C ASN A 195 7.69 -2.71 18.95
N GLY A 196 6.90 -2.65 20.03
CA GLY A 196 7.26 -3.19 21.33
C GLY A 196 7.50 -4.70 21.30
N ILE A 197 6.70 -5.44 20.54
CA ILE A 197 6.82 -6.88 20.37
C ILE A 197 7.98 -7.24 19.43
N TYR A 198 8.08 -6.55 18.29
CA TYR A 198 9.01 -6.91 17.22
C TYR A 198 10.28 -6.04 17.18
N ASN A 199 10.44 -5.06 18.04
CA ASN A 199 11.62 -4.23 18.13
C ASN A 199 12.04 -3.94 19.59
N PRO A 200 12.90 -4.76 20.20
CA PRO A 200 13.35 -4.54 21.57
C PRO A 200 14.15 -3.24 21.78
N LYS A 201 14.61 -2.59 20.70
CA LYS A 201 15.30 -1.29 20.72
C LYS A 201 14.37 -0.09 20.52
N GLN A 202 13.04 -0.31 20.51
CA GLN A 202 12.05 0.73 20.23
C GLN A 202 12.22 1.97 21.09
N LYS A 203 12.41 1.83 22.42
CA LYS A 203 12.58 2.99 23.30
C LYS A 203 13.77 3.86 22.92
N LEU A 204 14.86 3.23 22.51
CA LEU A 204 16.05 3.94 22.03
C LEU A 204 15.76 4.59 20.66
N GLN A 205 15.02 3.94 19.79
CA GLN A 205 14.65 4.49 18.49
C GLN A 205 13.59 5.59 18.59
N GLU A 206 12.65 5.53 19.53
CA GLU A 206 11.69 6.61 19.80
C GLU A 206 12.43 7.88 20.27
N GLU A 207 13.51 7.73 21.05
CA GLU A 207 14.34 8.85 21.46
C GLU A 207 15.22 9.40 20.33
N LEU A 208 15.76 8.53 19.47
CA LEU A 208 16.68 8.88 18.37
C LEU A 208 15.95 9.24 17.08
N VAL A 209 14.82 8.60 16.81
CA VAL A 209 13.99 8.82 15.62
C VAL A 209 12.64 9.39 16.07
N LYS A 210 12.65 10.59 16.62
CA LYS A 210 11.47 11.44 16.51
C LYS A 210 11.30 11.72 15.02
N ILE A 211 10.55 10.82 14.36
CA ILE A 211 10.19 10.97 12.96
C ILE A 211 9.65 12.38 12.82
N ASP A 212 10.00 13.07 11.74
CA ASP A 212 9.46 14.42 11.47
C ASP A 212 7.95 14.47 11.67
N MET A 213 7.26 13.38 11.35
CA MET A 213 5.84 13.19 11.54
C MET A 213 5.38 13.28 13.01
N VAL A 214 6.12 12.70 13.96
CA VAL A 214 5.78 12.78 15.39
C VAL A 214 6.00 14.19 15.93
N ARG A 215 7.05 14.88 15.47
CA ARG A 215 7.27 16.29 15.79
C ARG A 215 6.22 17.21 15.20
N GLU A 216 5.80 16.96 13.97
CA GLU A 216 4.78 17.75 13.28
C GLU A 216 3.36 17.44 13.78
N ALA A 217 3.11 16.26 14.37
CA ALA A 217 1.84 15.93 15.02
C ALA A 217 1.45 16.94 16.12
N GLU A 218 2.43 17.54 16.78
CA GLU A 218 2.18 18.58 17.80
C GLU A 218 1.66 19.90 17.21
N LYS A 219 1.84 20.11 15.91
CA LYS A 219 1.39 21.31 15.19
C LYS A 219 -0.02 21.22 14.62
N GLY A 220 -0.63 20.04 14.59
CA GLY A 220 -2.05 19.84 14.25
C GLY A 220 -2.44 20.05 12.78
N ASP A 221 -1.48 20.17 11.86
CA ASP A 221 -1.76 20.28 10.43
C ASP A 221 -1.92 18.88 9.81
N LYS A 222 -3.19 18.50 9.62
CA LYS A 222 -3.59 17.17 9.10
C LYS A 222 -3.11 16.93 7.67
N GLU A 223 -3.13 17.93 6.81
CA GLU A 223 -2.70 17.83 5.42
C GLU A 223 -1.19 17.65 5.37
N HIS A 224 -0.44 18.44 6.12
CA HIS A 224 1.00 18.29 6.23
C HIS A 224 1.42 16.92 6.78
N LEU A 225 0.69 16.40 7.79
CA LEU A 225 0.92 15.06 8.33
C LEU A 225 0.63 13.96 7.29
N PHE A 226 -0.35 14.17 6.43
CA PHE A 226 -0.62 13.25 5.33
C PHE A 226 0.50 13.28 4.29
N ASP A 227 1.00 14.46 3.92
CA ASP A 227 2.14 14.61 3.01
C ASP A 227 3.41 13.94 3.53
N LEU A 228 3.71 14.08 4.83
CA LEU A 228 4.84 13.39 5.45
C LEU A 228 4.69 11.86 5.36
N ARG A 229 3.46 11.36 5.52
CA ARG A 229 3.13 9.94 5.39
C ARG A 229 3.35 9.44 3.97
N THR A 230 2.85 10.16 2.98
CA THR A 230 3.03 9.80 1.57
C THR A 230 4.50 9.80 1.16
N LYS A 231 5.30 10.74 1.66
CA LYS A 231 6.76 10.75 1.46
C LYS A 231 7.46 9.51 2.02
N ILE A 232 6.99 8.99 3.17
CA ILE A 232 7.52 7.73 3.73
C ILE A 232 7.10 6.55 2.86
N VAL A 233 5.82 6.46 2.53
CA VAL A 233 5.25 5.37 1.72
C VAL A 233 5.94 5.27 0.35
N LYS A 234 6.25 6.41 -0.26
CA LYS A 234 6.95 6.49 -1.54
C LYS A 234 8.37 5.91 -1.50
N ARG A 235 9.08 6.12 -0.39
CA ARG A 235 10.50 5.73 -0.24
C ARG A 235 10.71 4.27 0.14
N ILE A 236 9.66 3.58 0.55
CA ILE A 236 9.76 2.20 1.04
C ILE A 236 9.08 1.27 0.04
N ASP A 237 9.89 0.48 -0.66
CA ASP A 237 9.38 -0.63 -1.44
C ASP A 237 9.00 -1.77 -0.50
N PRO A 238 7.75 -2.32 -0.58
CA PRO A 238 7.31 -3.39 0.30
C PRO A 238 8.07 -4.70 0.10
N PHE A 239 8.82 -4.86 -1.00
CA PHE A 239 9.63 -6.06 -1.27
C PHE A 239 11.10 -5.89 -0.88
N GLU A 240 11.60 -4.66 -0.80
CA GLU A 240 13.02 -4.36 -0.57
C GLU A 240 13.29 -3.78 0.82
N SER A 241 12.24 -3.59 1.64
CA SER A 241 12.41 -3.06 2.99
C SER A 241 13.04 -4.09 3.93
N SER A 242 13.67 -3.64 4.99
CA SER A 242 14.34 -4.50 5.97
C SER A 242 13.42 -5.50 6.66
N ALA A 243 12.14 -5.17 6.77
CA ALA A 243 11.09 -6.05 7.31
C ALA A 243 10.12 -6.54 6.24
N ALA A 244 10.53 -6.61 4.97
CA ALA A 244 9.64 -6.98 3.87
C ALA A 244 8.89 -8.29 4.13
N GLU A 245 9.59 -9.34 4.53
CA GLU A 245 8.99 -10.65 4.81
C GLU A 245 7.94 -10.56 5.93
N LEU A 246 8.25 -9.87 7.02
CA LEU A 246 7.31 -9.68 8.14
C LEU A 246 6.10 -8.84 7.71
N GLN A 247 6.30 -7.78 6.93
CA GLN A 247 5.21 -6.97 6.41
C GLN A 247 4.29 -7.76 5.47
N LEU A 248 4.86 -8.55 4.57
CA LEU A 248 4.10 -9.40 3.64
C LEU A 248 3.30 -10.46 4.40
N HIS A 249 3.91 -11.09 5.43
CA HIS A 249 3.22 -12.03 6.30
C HIS A 249 2.01 -11.40 7.01
N HIS A 250 2.19 -10.19 7.59
CA HIS A 250 1.10 -9.44 8.20
C HIS A 250 0.04 -8.98 7.19
N LEU A 251 0.44 -8.59 5.99
CA LEU A 251 -0.50 -8.15 4.96
C LEU A 251 -1.40 -9.29 4.49
N GLU A 252 -0.83 -10.47 4.28
CA GLU A 252 -1.55 -11.67 3.91
C GLU A 252 -2.51 -12.13 5.02
N HIS A 253 -2.05 -12.11 6.28
CA HIS A 253 -2.92 -12.37 7.43
C HIS A 253 -4.11 -11.40 7.46
N ASN A 254 -3.86 -10.10 7.31
CA ASN A 254 -4.92 -9.09 7.31
C ASN A 254 -5.91 -9.29 6.16
N ARG A 255 -5.42 -9.70 4.98
CA ARG A 255 -6.27 -10.03 3.84
C ARG A 255 -7.23 -11.17 4.18
N VAL A 256 -6.70 -12.28 4.72
CA VAL A 256 -7.51 -13.45 5.10
C VAL A 256 -8.52 -13.11 6.20
N VAL A 257 -8.10 -12.34 7.20
CA VAL A 257 -8.97 -11.89 8.30
C VAL A 257 -10.11 -11.03 7.77
N MET A 258 -9.79 -10.06 6.92
CA MET A 258 -10.80 -9.14 6.38
C MET A 258 -11.79 -9.83 5.44
N GLU A 259 -11.33 -10.75 4.60
CA GLU A 259 -12.23 -11.57 3.77
C GLU A 259 -13.22 -12.35 4.63
N LYS A 260 -12.74 -13.06 5.65
CA LYS A 260 -13.59 -13.80 6.58
C LYS A 260 -14.54 -12.91 7.40
N TYR A 261 -14.08 -11.73 7.79
CA TYR A 261 -14.91 -10.76 8.51
C TYR A 261 -16.04 -10.24 7.63
N LEU A 262 -15.72 -9.83 6.40
CA LEU A 262 -16.70 -9.30 5.46
C LEU A 262 -17.76 -10.32 5.06
N ASP A 263 -17.39 -11.61 4.98
CA ASP A 263 -18.35 -12.70 4.71
C ASP A 263 -19.33 -12.91 5.88
N LYS A 264 -18.91 -12.64 7.11
CA LYS A 264 -19.76 -12.79 8.29
C LYS A 264 -20.75 -11.64 8.49
N VAL A 265 -20.41 -10.43 8.02
CA VAL A 265 -21.22 -9.22 8.21
C VAL A 265 -22.06 -8.87 6.98
N ALA A 266 -22.08 -9.74 5.99
CA ALA A 266 -22.90 -9.68 4.78
C ALA A 266 -24.28 -10.27 5.01
#